data_b20b8756da75fe00c6c90ff3cc66a022
#
_entry.id   b20b8756da75fe00c6c90ff3cc66a022
#
_cell.length_a   1.000
_cell.length_b   1.000
_cell.length_c   1.000
_cell.angle_alpha   90.00
_cell.angle_beta   90.00
_cell.angle_gamma   90.00
#
_symmetry.space_group_name_H-M   'P 1'
#
loop_
_entity.id
_entity.type
_entity.pdbx_description
1 polymer ?
#
loop_
_entity_poly.entity_id
_entity_poly.type
_entity_poly.pdbx_seq_one_letter_code
_entity_poly.pdbx_strand_id
1 'polypeptide(L)'
;MRTDGEEKEMRLMGTGARSKLYSDGRFAWKVYGKGVEKSAVFYEALVHSLAERAGVPTAKIYGVYETKGVFSVKMDCLGGKPLNDLIVASPSETEFYLGKMLSLQAEIQAKKIWLPLNLKSRLREKIENGSLLPKAEMRGVLKLLEEMPCGDSLCHGDFHGYNILVEDGRYTVVDWADAATGF
;
A
#
# COMPACT_ATOMS: atom_id res chain seq x y z
N MET A 1 4.05 30.34 -21.41
CA MET A 1 3.62 30.97 -20.16
C MET A 1 4.51 30.39 -19.06
N ARG A 2 5.56 31.11 -18.66
CA ARG A 2 6.45 30.70 -17.57
C ARG A 2 5.74 31.12 -16.28
N THR A 3 5.33 30.19 -15.48
CA THR A 3 4.87 30.47 -14.11
C THR A 3 6.09 30.41 -13.22
N ASP A 4 6.39 31.48 -12.56
CA ASP A 4 7.37 31.60 -11.48
C ASP A 4 7.02 30.58 -10.40
N GLY A 5 7.68 29.42 -10.45
CA GLY A 5 7.58 28.39 -9.43
C GLY A 5 8.78 28.56 -8.52
N GLU A 6 8.57 29.11 -7.34
CA GLU A 6 9.45 28.86 -6.21
C GLU A 6 9.74 27.36 -6.19
N GLU A 7 10.99 26.95 -6.31
CA GLU A 7 11.42 25.58 -6.06
C GLU A 7 11.07 25.27 -4.58
N LYS A 8 9.89 24.72 -4.36
CA LYS A 8 9.50 24.30 -3.00
C LYS A 8 10.46 23.21 -2.57
N GLU A 9 11.14 23.45 -1.48
CA GLU A 9 12.07 22.52 -0.88
C GLU A 9 11.32 21.22 -0.53
N MET A 10 11.71 20.13 -1.19
CA MET A 10 11.13 18.80 -1.01
C MET A 10 11.72 18.14 0.24
N ARG A 11 10.92 18.01 1.29
CA ARG A 11 11.33 17.36 2.53
C ARG A 11 11.12 15.84 2.43
N LEU A 12 12.16 15.05 2.70
CA LEU A 12 12.05 13.60 2.83
C LEU A 12 11.21 13.25 4.07
N MET A 13 10.14 12.47 3.88
CA MET A 13 9.25 11.99 4.93
C MET A 13 9.50 10.53 5.30
N GLY A 14 9.90 9.69 4.33
CA GLY A 14 10.11 8.27 4.55
C GLY A 14 10.87 7.61 3.42
N THR A 15 11.46 6.45 3.71
CA THR A 15 12.16 5.61 2.75
C THR A 15 11.65 4.18 2.84
N GLY A 16 11.08 3.69 1.74
CA GLY A 16 10.69 2.29 1.56
C GLY A 16 11.71 1.53 0.71
N ALA A 17 11.47 0.24 0.51
CA ALA A 17 12.37 -0.63 -0.25
C ALA A 17 12.48 -0.21 -1.73
N ARG A 18 11.41 0.31 -2.33
CA ARG A 18 11.32 0.60 -3.77
C ARG A 18 11.04 2.08 -4.08
N SER A 19 10.79 2.90 -3.07
CA SER A 19 10.40 4.30 -3.22
C SER A 19 10.82 5.15 -2.03
N LYS A 20 10.83 6.48 -2.25
CA LYS A 20 10.98 7.47 -1.20
C LYS A 20 9.77 8.39 -1.21
N LEU A 21 9.32 8.79 -0.03
CA LEU A 21 8.22 9.72 0.14
C LEU A 21 8.77 11.10 0.47
N TYR A 22 8.38 12.09 -0.31
CA TYR A 22 8.73 13.49 -0.09
C TYR A 22 7.47 14.33 0.10
N SER A 23 7.58 15.48 0.78
CA SER A 23 6.52 16.47 0.88
C SER A 23 7.00 17.83 0.39
N ASP A 24 6.12 18.56 -0.32
CA ASP A 24 6.26 19.96 -0.66
C ASP A 24 5.51 20.89 0.31
N GLY A 25 5.09 20.35 1.46
CA GLY A 25 4.29 21.03 2.48
C GLY A 25 2.78 20.95 2.24
N ARG A 26 2.33 20.70 1.00
CA ARG A 26 0.92 20.55 0.64
C ARG A 26 0.57 19.14 0.19
N PHE A 27 1.45 18.53 -0.59
CA PHE A 27 1.27 17.20 -1.16
C PHE A 27 2.43 16.29 -0.78
N ALA A 28 2.15 14.98 -0.76
CA ALA A 28 3.18 13.96 -0.71
C ALA A 28 3.46 13.44 -2.13
N TRP A 29 4.71 13.08 -2.36
CA TRP A 29 5.22 12.55 -3.61
C TRP A 29 5.95 11.24 -3.33
N LYS A 30 5.34 10.12 -3.71
CA LYS A 30 5.98 8.80 -3.67
C LYS A 30 6.83 8.66 -4.93
N VAL A 31 8.14 8.82 -4.79
CA VAL A 31 9.12 8.79 -5.88
C VAL A 31 9.74 7.40 -5.92
N TYR A 32 9.57 6.69 -7.03
CA TYR A 32 10.06 5.33 -7.20
C TYR A 32 11.53 5.29 -7.60
N GLY A 33 12.23 4.22 -7.21
CA GLY A 33 13.62 3.99 -7.59
C GLY A 33 13.76 3.76 -9.10
N LYS A 34 14.97 4.01 -9.63
CA LYS A 34 15.30 3.67 -11.01
C LYS A 34 15.11 2.17 -11.23
N GLY A 35 14.46 1.78 -12.33
CA GLY A 35 14.19 0.38 -12.67
C GLY A 35 12.89 -0.19 -12.10
N VAL A 36 12.11 0.60 -11.36
CA VAL A 36 10.73 0.19 -11.03
C VAL A 36 9.90 0.24 -12.32
N GLU A 37 9.27 -0.88 -12.64
CA GLU A 37 8.46 -1.03 -13.84
C GLU A 37 7.30 -0.03 -13.87
N LYS A 38 7.09 0.62 -15.01
CA LYS A 38 5.98 1.54 -15.24
C LYS A 38 4.64 0.93 -14.88
N SER A 39 4.42 -0.32 -15.28
CA SER A 39 3.20 -1.09 -15.00
C SER A 39 2.92 -1.22 -13.51
N ALA A 40 3.95 -1.43 -12.68
CA ALA A 40 3.81 -1.54 -11.24
C ALA A 40 3.36 -0.21 -10.60
N VAL A 41 3.91 0.92 -11.06
CA VAL A 41 3.51 2.26 -10.58
C VAL A 41 2.06 2.57 -10.94
N PHE A 42 1.66 2.29 -12.19
CA PHE A 42 0.28 2.51 -12.63
C PHE A 42 -0.69 1.54 -11.96
N TYR A 43 -0.29 0.31 -11.70
CA TYR A 43 -1.09 -0.65 -10.94
C TYR A 43 -1.35 -0.15 -9.52
N GLU A 44 -0.31 0.26 -8.80
CA GLU A 44 -0.46 0.81 -7.45
C GLU A 44 -1.38 2.05 -7.44
N ALA A 45 -1.18 2.98 -8.37
CA ALA A 45 -2.03 4.16 -8.48
C ALA A 45 -3.49 3.81 -8.82
N LEU A 46 -3.72 2.82 -9.70
CA LEU A 46 -5.05 2.32 -10.01
C LEU A 46 -5.73 1.75 -8.76
N VAL A 47 -5.08 0.82 -8.07
CA VAL A 47 -5.66 0.17 -6.89
C VAL A 47 -5.95 1.19 -5.79
N HIS A 48 -5.01 2.10 -5.54
CA HIS A 48 -5.17 3.17 -4.56
C HIS A 48 -6.41 4.04 -4.89
N SER A 49 -6.56 4.47 -6.14
CA SER A 49 -7.72 5.27 -6.56
C SER A 49 -9.04 4.51 -6.48
N LEU A 50 -9.02 3.18 -6.69
CA LEU A 50 -10.19 2.32 -6.52
C LEU A 50 -10.56 2.15 -5.05
N ALA A 51 -9.58 2.00 -4.16
CA ALA A 51 -9.79 1.95 -2.71
C ALA A 51 -10.37 3.28 -2.20
N GLU A 52 -9.82 4.42 -2.63
CA GLU A 52 -10.37 5.76 -2.37
C GLU A 52 -11.83 5.86 -2.80
N ARG A 53 -12.15 5.48 -4.04
CA ARG A 53 -13.51 5.51 -4.58
C ARG A 53 -14.48 4.61 -3.82
N ALA A 54 -14.01 3.50 -3.27
CA ALA A 54 -14.81 2.58 -2.46
C ALA A 54 -15.05 3.08 -1.02
N GLY A 55 -14.51 4.23 -0.67
CA GLY A 55 -14.64 4.83 0.66
C GLY A 55 -13.75 4.18 1.71
N VAL A 56 -12.65 3.52 1.30
CA VAL A 56 -11.61 3.09 2.25
C VAL A 56 -10.86 4.33 2.73
N PRO A 57 -10.57 4.45 4.04
CA PRO A 57 -9.81 5.58 4.56
C PRO A 57 -8.35 5.52 4.08
N THR A 58 -8.07 6.21 2.99
CA THR A 58 -6.75 6.28 2.34
C THR A 58 -6.48 7.69 1.83
N ALA A 59 -5.22 7.99 1.45
CA ALA A 59 -4.85 9.26 0.84
C ALA A 59 -5.54 9.42 -0.52
N LYS A 60 -5.90 10.64 -0.88
CA LYS A 60 -6.36 10.94 -2.23
C LYS A 60 -5.18 10.97 -3.20
N ILE A 61 -5.33 10.34 -4.35
CA ILE A 61 -4.35 10.39 -5.45
C ILE A 61 -4.73 11.52 -6.43
N TYR A 62 -3.71 12.26 -6.87
CA TYR A 62 -3.86 13.35 -7.84
C TYR A 62 -3.29 13.04 -9.21
N GLY A 63 -2.33 12.11 -9.31
CA GLY A 63 -1.76 11.71 -10.60
C GLY A 63 -0.43 10.97 -10.50
N VAL A 64 -0.06 10.40 -11.64
CA VAL A 64 1.25 9.78 -11.87
C VAL A 64 2.05 10.68 -12.78
N TYR A 65 3.30 10.91 -12.45
CA TYR A 65 4.22 11.78 -13.17
C TYR A 65 5.50 11.04 -13.52
N GLU A 66 6.10 11.42 -14.61
CA GLU A 66 7.41 10.91 -15.03
C GLU A 66 8.37 12.08 -15.24
N THR A 67 9.55 12.01 -14.62
CA THR A 67 10.62 12.98 -14.78
C THR A 67 11.94 12.25 -14.98
N LYS A 68 12.55 12.42 -16.17
CA LYS A 68 13.84 11.79 -16.54
C LYS A 68 13.86 10.27 -16.30
N GLY A 69 12.77 9.57 -16.64
CA GLY A 69 12.63 8.13 -16.47
C GLY A 69 12.37 7.66 -15.03
N VAL A 70 12.09 8.59 -14.10
CA VAL A 70 11.70 8.29 -12.73
C VAL A 70 10.22 8.60 -12.56
N PHE A 71 9.46 7.63 -12.08
CA PHE A 71 8.03 7.79 -11.81
C PHE A 71 7.80 8.32 -10.40
N SER A 72 6.74 9.11 -10.26
CA SER A 72 6.23 9.55 -8.96
C SER A 72 4.70 9.58 -8.94
N VAL A 73 4.14 9.33 -7.78
CA VAL A 73 2.69 9.47 -7.50
C VAL A 73 2.51 10.63 -6.55
N LYS A 74 1.67 11.58 -6.95
CA LYS A 74 1.25 12.71 -6.13
C LYS A 74 -0.02 12.37 -5.37
N MET A 75 -0.02 12.60 -4.06
CA MET A 75 -1.14 12.28 -3.16
C MET A 75 -1.26 13.29 -2.02
N ASP A 76 -2.30 13.16 -1.20
CA ASP A 76 -2.42 13.92 0.04
C ASP A 76 -1.19 13.72 0.92
N CYS A 77 -0.73 14.81 1.53
CA CYS A 77 0.29 14.76 2.55
C CYS A 77 -0.39 14.43 3.89
N LEU A 78 -0.28 13.16 4.30
CA LEU A 78 -0.82 12.69 5.55
C LEU A 78 0.15 13.00 6.69
N GLY A 79 -0.41 13.42 7.81
CA GLY A 79 0.28 13.52 9.10
C GLY A 79 0.13 12.23 9.92
N GLY A 80 0.44 12.36 11.21
CA GLY A 80 0.24 11.28 12.18
C GLY A 80 1.43 10.32 12.31
N LYS A 81 1.22 9.27 13.08
CA LYS A 81 2.23 8.25 13.39
C LYS A 81 1.75 6.88 12.91
N PRO A 82 2.66 5.98 12.49
CA PRO A 82 2.32 4.59 12.27
C PRO A 82 1.67 3.97 13.51
N LEU A 83 0.62 3.18 13.31
CA LEU A 83 -0.07 2.48 14.40
C LEU A 83 0.88 1.62 15.23
N ASN A 84 1.87 1.01 14.59
CA ASN A 84 2.87 0.21 15.26
C ASN A 84 3.69 1.01 16.26
N ASP A 85 4.03 2.27 15.93
CA ASP A 85 4.78 3.15 16.83
C ASP A 85 3.94 3.54 18.05
N LEU A 86 2.62 3.66 17.90
CA LEU A 86 1.70 3.92 19.02
C LEU A 86 1.61 2.69 19.95
N ILE A 87 1.54 1.49 19.39
CA ILE A 87 1.56 0.23 20.17
C ILE A 87 2.86 0.14 20.99
N VAL A 88 4.00 0.42 20.37
CA VAL A 88 5.30 0.40 21.05
C VAL A 88 5.39 1.47 22.15
N ALA A 89 4.85 2.65 21.88
CA ALA A 89 4.85 3.76 22.85
C ALA A 89 3.89 3.55 24.04
N SER A 90 2.80 2.81 23.82
CA SER A 90 1.76 2.56 24.84
C SER A 90 1.35 1.08 24.86
N PRO A 91 2.18 0.17 25.40
CA PRO A 91 1.87 -1.27 25.40
C PRO A 91 0.56 -1.64 26.10
N SER A 92 0.10 -0.85 27.05
CA SER A 92 -1.18 -1.04 27.73
C SER A 92 -2.40 -0.84 26.82
N GLU A 93 -2.24 -0.16 25.68
CA GLU A 93 -3.31 0.07 24.70
C GLU A 93 -3.23 -0.89 23.49
N THR A 94 -2.35 -1.89 23.54
CA THR A 94 -2.14 -2.84 22.43
C THR A 94 -3.45 -3.48 21.98
N GLU A 95 -4.27 -3.97 22.89
CA GLU A 95 -5.55 -4.61 22.56
C GLU A 95 -6.52 -3.66 21.85
N PHE A 96 -6.58 -2.41 22.28
CA PHE A 96 -7.36 -1.36 21.63
C PHE A 96 -6.89 -1.11 20.19
N TYR A 97 -5.59 -0.96 19.97
CA TYR A 97 -5.05 -0.71 18.64
C TYR A 97 -5.18 -1.91 17.70
N LEU A 98 -4.99 -3.13 18.20
CA LEU A 98 -5.26 -4.35 17.44
C LEU A 98 -6.73 -4.48 17.06
N GLY A 99 -7.65 -4.14 17.96
CA GLY A 99 -9.09 -4.10 17.68
C GLY A 99 -9.41 -3.11 16.54
N LYS A 100 -8.78 -1.93 16.53
CA LYS A 100 -8.92 -0.96 15.44
C LYS A 100 -8.37 -1.48 14.11
N MET A 101 -7.20 -2.13 14.15
CA MET A 101 -6.59 -2.73 12.97
C MET A 101 -7.49 -3.82 12.37
N LEU A 102 -8.05 -4.72 13.20
CA LEU A 102 -8.98 -5.77 12.75
C LEU A 102 -10.26 -5.17 12.15
N SER A 103 -10.80 -4.11 12.77
CA SER A 103 -11.98 -3.41 12.25
C SER A 103 -11.73 -2.80 10.87
N LEU A 104 -10.56 -2.15 10.66
CA LEU A 104 -10.14 -1.63 9.36
C LEU A 104 -9.96 -2.73 8.33
N GLN A 105 -9.35 -3.86 8.71
CA GLN A 105 -9.20 -5.00 7.81
C GLN A 105 -10.55 -5.54 7.36
N ALA A 106 -11.49 -5.71 8.29
CA ALA A 106 -12.85 -6.15 7.97
C ALA A 106 -13.57 -5.14 7.05
N GLU A 107 -13.43 -3.84 7.29
CA GLU A 107 -13.97 -2.78 6.42
C GLU A 107 -13.42 -2.87 5.00
N ILE A 108 -12.10 -3.05 4.84
CA ILE A 108 -11.44 -3.20 3.53
C ILE A 108 -11.96 -4.46 2.84
N GLN A 109 -11.99 -5.60 3.51
CA GLN A 109 -12.44 -6.88 2.94
C GLN A 109 -13.93 -6.91 2.60
N ALA A 110 -14.74 -6.07 3.23
CA ALA A 110 -16.15 -5.91 2.85
C ALA A 110 -16.33 -5.22 1.48
N LYS A 111 -15.29 -4.55 0.95
CA LYS A 111 -15.35 -3.89 -0.36
C LYS A 111 -15.18 -4.90 -1.48
N LYS A 112 -16.15 -4.91 -2.40
CA LYS A 112 -16.11 -5.71 -3.62
C LYS A 112 -15.65 -4.82 -4.76
N ILE A 113 -14.38 -4.97 -5.14
CA ILE A 113 -13.73 -4.16 -6.16
C ILE A 113 -13.06 -5.10 -7.16
N TRP A 114 -13.34 -4.89 -8.44
CA TRP A 114 -12.59 -5.60 -9.47
C TRP A 114 -11.18 -5.02 -9.57
N LEU A 115 -10.17 -5.88 -9.46
CA LEU A 115 -8.76 -5.57 -9.72
C LEU A 115 -8.21 -6.49 -10.81
N PRO A 116 -7.24 -6.03 -11.62
CA PRO A 116 -6.62 -6.84 -12.67
C PRO A 116 -5.90 -8.08 -12.16
N LEU A 117 -5.45 -8.06 -10.90
CA LEU A 117 -4.74 -9.17 -10.26
C LEU A 117 -5.55 -9.77 -9.11
N ASN A 118 -5.56 -11.07 -9.02
CA ASN A 118 -6.11 -11.77 -7.86
C ASN A 118 -4.99 -12.25 -6.92
N LEU A 119 -5.34 -12.42 -5.64
CA LEU A 119 -4.40 -12.76 -4.59
C LEU A 119 -3.68 -14.09 -4.84
N LYS A 120 -4.40 -15.13 -5.32
CA LYS A 120 -3.78 -16.43 -5.63
C LYS A 120 -2.70 -16.31 -6.70
N SER A 121 -2.96 -15.57 -7.79
CA SER A 121 -1.97 -15.37 -8.85
C SER A 121 -0.73 -14.63 -8.32
N ARG A 122 -0.93 -13.60 -7.50
CA ARG A 122 0.20 -12.87 -6.88
C ARG A 122 1.01 -13.74 -5.93
N LEU A 123 0.34 -14.52 -5.08
CA LEU A 123 1.02 -15.43 -4.16
C LEU A 123 1.76 -16.54 -4.92
N ARG A 124 1.15 -17.10 -5.97
CA ARG A 124 1.81 -18.07 -6.84
C ARG A 124 3.10 -17.48 -7.41
N GLU A 125 3.05 -16.32 -8.03
CA GLU A 125 4.23 -15.66 -8.60
C GLU A 125 5.33 -15.43 -7.55
N LYS A 126 4.96 -14.94 -6.35
CA LYS A 126 5.92 -14.75 -5.25
C LYS A 126 6.55 -16.07 -4.78
N ILE A 127 5.78 -17.16 -4.71
CA ILE A 127 6.27 -18.48 -4.32
C ILE A 127 7.20 -19.05 -5.39
N GLU A 128 6.81 -19.02 -6.67
CA GLU A 128 7.58 -19.56 -7.79
C GLU A 128 8.90 -18.81 -8.00
N ASN A 129 8.91 -17.49 -7.83
CA ASN A 129 10.09 -16.64 -7.94
C ASN A 129 10.94 -16.59 -6.66
N GLY A 130 10.43 -17.13 -5.55
CA GLY A 130 11.13 -17.17 -4.27
C GLY A 130 12.25 -18.22 -4.29
N SER A 131 13.47 -17.83 -3.89
CA SER A 131 14.64 -18.71 -3.88
C SER A 131 14.88 -19.41 -2.52
N LEU A 132 14.06 -19.13 -1.51
CA LEU A 132 14.30 -19.60 -0.15
C LEU A 132 13.71 -20.98 0.15
N LEU A 133 12.74 -21.44 -0.63
CA LEU A 133 12.08 -22.73 -0.42
C LEU A 133 12.69 -23.82 -1.31
N PRO A 134 13.00 -25.01 -0.74
CA PRO A 134 13.30 -26.19 -1.54
C PRO A 134 12.16 -26.53 -2.50
N LYS A 135 12.47 -27.03 -3.69
CA LYS A 135 11.46 -27.33 -4.73
C LYS A 135 10.34 -28.28 -4.27
N ALA A 136 10.63 -29.19 -3.35
CA ALA A 136 9.62 -30.10 -2.81
C ALA A 136 8.60 -29.36 -1.92
N GLU A 137 9.09 -28.48 -1.06
CA GLU A 137 8.26 -27.65 -0.18
C GLU A 137 7.44 -26.62 -0.99
N MET A 138 8.06 -26.00 -1.99
CA MET A 138 7.37 -25.11 -2.93
C MET A 138 6.14 -25.77 -3.55
N ARG A 139 6.27 -27.02 -4.03
CA ARG A 139 5.13 -27.77 -4.60
C ARG A 139 4.02 -27.99 -3.58
N GLY A 140 4.38 -28.28 -2.32
CA GLY A 140 3.40 -28.42 -1.23
C GLY A 140 2.64 -27.13 -0.96
N VAL A 141 3.36 -26.00 -0.88
CA VAL A 141 2.75 -24.68 -0.67
C VAL A 141 1.85 -24.27 -1.84
N LEU A 142 2.28 -24.51 -3.09
CA LEU A 142 1.46 -24.23 -4.26
C LEU A 142 0.19 -25.09 -4.30
N LYS A 143 0.25 -26.34 -3.88
CA LYS A 143 -0.93 -27.20 -3.75
C LYS A 143 -1.91 -26.65 -2.72
N LEU A 144 -1.43 -26.25 -1.54
CA LEU A 144 -2.27 -25.61 -0.52
C LEU A 144 -2.92 -24.32 -1.05
N LEU A 145 -2.17 -23.51 -1.79
CA LEU A 145 -2.69 -22.30 -2.41
C LEU A 145 -3.83 -22.58 -3.40
N GLU A 146 -3.73 -23.69 -4.19
CA GLU A 146 -4.80 -24.09 -5.10
C GLU A 146 -6.09 -24.48 -4.37
N GLU A 147 -5.98 -25.14 -3.23
CA GLU A 147 -7.11 -25.60 -2.41
C GLU A 147 -7.81 -24.44 -1.68
N MET A 148 -7.15 -23.30 -1.52
CA MET A 148 -7.78 -22.12 -0.92
C MET A 148 -8.94 -21.59 -1.76
N PRO A 149 -10.01 -21.03 -1.14
CA PRO A 149 -11.12 -20.47 -1.88
C PRO A 149 -10.67 -19.30 -2.76
N CYS A 150 -11.42 -19.02 -3.82
CA CYS A 150 -11.36 -17.77 -4.55
C CYS A 150 -12.33 -16.78 -3.91
N GLY A 151 -12.01 -15.48 -4.01
CA GLY A 151 -12.87 -14.43 -3.50
C GLY A 151 -12.80 -13.18 -4.37
N ASP A 152 -13.64 -12.23 -4.05
CA ASP A 152 -13.80 -10.94 -4.74
C ASP A 152 -13.65 -9.74 -3.79
N SER A 153 -13.18 -10.01 -2.56
CA SER A 153 -12.91 -8.99 -1.56
C SER A 153 -11.64 -8.21 -1.91
N LEU A 154 -11.60 -6.93 -1.56
CA LEU A 154 -10.37 -6.16 -1.60
C LEU A 154 -9.42 -6.67 -0.50
N CYS A 155 -8.26 -7.16 -0.90
CA CYS A 155 -7.17 -7.52 0.01
C CYS A 155 -6.03 -6.51 -0.16
N HIS A 156 -5.55 -5.95 0.94
CA HIS A 156 -4.45 -4.98 0.93
C HIS A 156 -3.11 -5.61 0.51
N GLY A 157 -2.91 -6.87 0.86
CA GLY A 157 -1.71 -7.65 0.48
C GLY A 157 -0.49 -7.46 1.37
N ASP A 158 -0.43 -6.35 2.12
CA ASP A 158 0.65 -6.02 3.07
C ASP A 158 0.08 -5.24 4.28
N PHE A 159 -0.97 -5.79 4.91
CA PHE A 159 -1.71 -5.10 5.97
C PHE A 159 -1.04 -5.28 7.33
N HIS A 160 -0.37 -4.23 7.81
CA HIS A 160 0.29 -4.20 9.11
C HIS A 160 0.33 -2.78 9.69
N GLY A 161 0.70 -2.66 10.97
CA GLY A 161 0.61 -1.39 11.72
C GLY A 161 1.47 -0.24 11.17
N TYR A 162 2.52 -0.50 10.39
CA TYR A 162 3.28 0.57 9.72
C TYR A 162 2.56 1.14 8.50
N ASN A 163 1.63 0.39 7.90
CA ASN A 163 0.79 0.83 6.79
C ASN A 163 -0.55 1.43 7.24
N ILE A 164 -0.67 1.76 8.52
CA ILE A 164 -1.82 2.48 9.09
C ILE A 164 -1.28 3.71 9.82
N LEU A 165 -1.61 4.89 9.31
CA LEU A 165 -1.28 6.17 9.95
C LEU A 165 -2.43 6.61 10.86
N VAL A 166 -2.08 7.10 12.04
CA VAL A 166 -3.05 7.60 13.02
C VAL A 166 -2.78 9.07 13.33
N GLU A 167 -3.77 9.92 13.05
CA GLU A 167 -3.74 11.35 13.31
C GLU A 167 -5.08 11.78 13.91
N ASP A 168 -5.07 12.37 15.10
CA ASP A 168 -6.27 12.86 15.80
C ASP A 168 -7.43 11.84 15.86
N GLY A 169 -7.09 10.57 16.13
CA GLY A 169 -8.06 9.48 16.21
C GLY A 169 -8.57 8.97 14.85
N ARG A 170 -8.08 9.50 13.74
CA ARG A 170 -8.36 9.03 12.37
C ARG A 170 -7.31 8.03 11.95
N TYR A 171 -7.75 6.95 11.33
CA TYR A 171 -6.90 5.87 10.83
C TYR A 171 -6.91 5.91 9.31
N THR A 172 -5.74 5.99 8.69
CA THR A 172 -5.59 6.05 7.23
C THR A 172 -4.67 4.94 6.76
N VAL A 173 -5.13 4.12 5.83
CA VAL A 173 -4.37 2.98 5.27
C VAL A 173 -3.57 3.46 4.07
N VAL A 174 -2.30 3.08 4.02
CA VAL A 174 -1.35 3.48 2.96
C VAL A 174 -0.64 2.27 2.36
N ASP A 175 0.02 2.48 1.24
CA ASP A 175 0.84 1.48 0.51
C ASP A 175 0.05 0.30 -0.07
N TRP A 176 -0.67 0.56 -1.15
CA TRP A 176 -1.53 -0.38 -1.86
C TRP A 176 -0.83 -1.20 -2.94
N ALA A 177 0.52 -1.19 -2.97
CA ALA A 177 1.31 -1.84 -4.03
C ALA A 177 1.03 -3.34 -4.16
N ASP A 178 0.73 -4.02 -3.06
CA ASP A 178 0.49 -5.47 -3.02
C ASP A 178 -0.99 -5.86 -3.03
N ALA A 179 -1.90 -4.90 -3.16
CA ALA A 179 -3.32 -5.19 -3.12
C ALA A 179 -3.81 -6.03 -4.31
N ALA A 180 -4.83 -6.85 -4.06
CA ALA A 180 -5.41 -7.75 -5.03
C ALA A 180 -6.85 -8.11 -4.62
N THR A 181 -7.64 -8.73 -5.50
CA THR A 181 -8.90 -9.37 -5.11
C THR A 181 -8.64 -10.76 -4.54
N GLY A 182 -9.31 -11.10 -3.45
CA GLY A 182 -9.14 -12.39 -2.74
C GLY A 182 -10.33 -12.73 -1.85
N PHE A 183 -10.07 -13.57 -0.87
CA PHE A 183 -11.04 -14.02 0.14
C PHE A 183 -10.66 -13.49 1.53
#